data_acf59bd63d61d50bea2347e8042d5bf0
#
_entry.id   acf59bd63d61d50bea2347e8042d5bf0
#
_cell.length_a   1.000
_cell.length_b   1.000
_cell.length_c   1.000
_cell.angle_alpha   90.00
_cell.angle_beta   90.00
_cell.angle_gamma   90.00
#
_symmetry.space_group_name_H-M   'P 1'
#
loop_
_entity.id
_entity.type
_entity.pdbx_description
1 polymer ?
#
loop_
_entity_poly.entity_id
_entity_poly.type
_entity_poly.pdbx_seq_one_letter_code
_entity_poly.pdbx_strand_id
1 'polypeptide(L)'
;KLADRFPIELISVDSVMVYKDCDIGSAKPSKNILKKYPHKMVDIKNLNEIFTAAEFCNISHEIIENSHLNNKLPLFVGGSMMYFKSLLNGMHDLPDRDNDYRSELEKLNLENGPNYLYHILKSIDPVYAEGLNKNDNIRIIRALEVFKITGKTLSQILTKPSKNLLSKKYSISQFGILPDREVLHK
;
A
#
# COMPACT_ATOMS: atom_id res chain seq x y z
N LYS A 1 -21.35 2.83 15.73
CA LYS A 1 -21.29 3.29 17.15
C LYS A 1 -20.38 4.51 17.32
N LEU A 2 -19.12 4.50 16.79
CA LEU A 2 -18.26 5.69 16.88
C LEU A 2 -18.81 6.82 16.01
N ALA A 3 -19.17 6.54 14.76
CA ALA A 3 -19.72 7.52 13.84
C ALA A 3 -21.08 8.10 14.26
N ASP A 4 -21.79 7.48 15.23
CA ASP A 4 -23.01 8.01 15.81
C ASP A 4 -22.72 9.01 16.94
N ARG A 5 -21.49 9.04 17.45
CA ARG A 5 -21.10 9.84 18.62
C ARG A 5 -20.12 10.96 18.31
N PHE A 6 -19.36 10.81 17.24
CA PHE A 6 -18.30 11.74 16.87
C PHE A 6 -18.41 12.12 15.39
N PRO A 7 -18.02 13.35 15.03
CA PRO A 7 -17.95 13.79 13.64
C PRO A 7 -16.76 13.11 12.94
N ILE A 8 -16.97 11.89 12.45
CA ILE A 8 -15.92 11.06 11.84
C ILE A 8 -16.05 11.07 10.33
N GLU A 9 -14.91 11.11 9.64
CA GLU A 9 -14.79 10.70 8.23
C GLU A 9 -14.21 9.29 8.20
N LEU A 10 -15.00 8.31 7.77
CA LEU A 10 -14.56 6.91 7.68
C LEU A 10 -13.76 6.68 6.40
N ILE A 11 -12.61 6.04 6.53
CA ILE A 11 -11.70 5.78 5.42
C ILE A 11 -11.32 4.29 5.44
N SER A 12 -11.66 3.58 4.36
CA SER A 12 -11.29 2.16 4.21
C SER A 12 -9.82 2.01 3.88
N VAL A 13 -9.13 1.13 4.61
CA VAL A 13 -7.74 0.75 4.34
C VAL A 13 -7.72 -0.71 3.88
N ASP A 14 -8.26 -0.93 2.69
CA ASP A 14 -8.38 -2.26 2.11
C ASP A 14 -8.04 -2.24 0.62
N SER A 15 -7.24 -3.23 0.18
CA SER A 15 -6.75 -3.31 -1.19
C SER A 15 -7.75 -3.94 -2.17
N VAL A 16 -8.88 -4.46 -1.68
CA VAL A 16 -9.93 -5.09 -2.48
C VAL A 16 -11.21 -4.26 -2.49
N MET A 17 -11.63 -3.73 -1.34
CA MET A 17 -12.84 -2.90 -1.23
C MET A 17 -12.80 -1.64 -2.09
N VAL A 18 -11.62 -1.20 -2.50
CA VAL A 18 -11.40 -0.06 -3.39
C VAL A 18 -11.99 -0.27 -4.77
N TYR A 19 -12.11 -1.54 -5.22
CA TYR A 19 -12.63 -1.88 -6.53
C TYR A 19 -14.15 -2.03 -6.51
N LYS A 20 -14.81 -1.45 -7.53
CA LYS A 20 -16.24 -1.65 -7.80
C LYS A 20 -16.51 -3.12 -8.09
N ASP A 21 -17.71 -3.56 -7.75
CA ASP A 21 -18.21 -4.92 -8.00
C ASP A 21 -17.45 -6.07 -7.32
N CYS A 22 -16.43 -5.75 -6.51
CA CYS A 22 -15.77 -6.72 -5.62
C CYS A 22 -16.53 -6.84 -4.29
N ASP A 23 -17.77 -7.31 -4.33
CA ASP A 23 -18.66 -7.31 -3.15
C ASP A 23 -18.63 -8.64 -2.39
N ILE A 24 -18.27 -9.74 -3.05
CA ILE A 24 -18.24 -11.08 -2.47
C ILE A 24 -16.81 -11.42 -2.03
N GLY A 25 -16.65 -11.93 -0.80
CA GLY A 25 -15.36 -12.34 -0.25
C GLY A 25 -14.44 -11.20 0.17
N SER A 26 -14.83 -9.95 -0.05
CA SER A 26 -14.04 -8.76 0.30
C SER A 26 -14.35 -8.17 1.67
N ALA A 27 -15.37 -8.70 2.36
CA ALA A 27 -15.94 -8.13 3.59
C ALA A 27 -16.41 -6.66 3.42
N LYS A 28 -16.67 -6.21 2.19
CA LYS A 28 -17.20 -4.88 1.90
C LYS A 28 -18.54 -4.66 2.61
N PRO A 29 -18.73 -3.52 3.27
CA PRO A 29 -20.00 -3.21 3.90
C PRO A 29 -21.14 -3.17 2.88
N SER A 30 -22.32 -3.64 3.28
CA SER A 30 -23.50 -3.61 2.40
C SER A 30 -23.85 -2.18 1.97
N LYS A 31 -24.54 -2.05 0.83
CA LYS A 31 -24.98 -0.75 0.29
C LYS A 31 -25.79 0.07 1.31
N ASN A 32 -26.58 -0.59 2.15
CA ASN A 32 -27.35 0.07 3.22
C ASN A 32 -26.41 0.65 4.31
N ILE A 33 -25.36 -0.07 4.66
CA ILE A 33 -24.36 0.40 5.62
C ILE A 33 -23.57 1.56 5.02
N LEU A 34 -23.11 1.45 3.76
CA LEU A 34 -22.38 2.52 3.08
C LEU A 34 -23.24 3.79 2.89
N LYS A 35 -24.55 3.64 2.66
CA LYS A 35 -25.47 4.77 2.61
C LYS A 35 -25.62 5.48 3.97
N LYS A 36 -25.68 4.71 5.06
CA LYS A 36 -25.81 5.26 6.41
C LYS A 36 -24.49 5.84 6.94
N TYR A 37 -23.40 5.15 6.67
CA TYR A 37 -22.05 5.50 7.08
C TYR A 37 -21.13 5.49 5.84
N PRO A 38 -21.04 6.58 5.11
CA PRO A 38 -20.19 6.66 3.93
C PRO A 38 -18.72 6.38 4.28
N HIS A 39 -18.10 5.50 3.52
CA HIS A 39 -16.68 5.18 3.65
C HIS A 39 -15.93 5.73 2.43
N LYS A 40 -14.91 6.53 2.66
CA LYS A 40 -13.97 6.92 1.60
C LYS A 40 -13.14 5.70 1.18
N MET A 41 -12.66 5.70 -0.06
CA MET A 41 -11.85 4.63 -0.64
C MET A 41 -12.56 3.27 -0.77
N VAL A 42 -13.89 3.26 -0.87
CA VAL A 42 -14.69 2.11 -1.28
C VAL A 42 -15.28 2.41 -2.64
N ASP A 43 -15.24 1.45 -3.57
CA ASP A 43 -15.80 1.54 -4.93
C ASP A 43 -15.26 2.73 -5.78
N ILE A 44 -14.00 3.09 -5.63
CA ILE A 44 -13.40 4.23 -6.35
C ILE A 44 -12.63 3.81 -7.60
N LYS A 45 -12.35 2.52 -7.81
CA LYS A 45 -11.60 1.98 -8.95
C LYS A 45 -12.42 0.95 -9.73
N ASN A 46 -12.17 0.86 -11.03
CA ASN A 46 -12.65 -0.26 -11.83
C ASN A 46 -11.63 -1.41 -11.80
N LEU A 47 -12.07 -2.64 -12.09
CA LEU A 47 -11.22 -3.84 -11.98
C LEU A 47 -9.99 -3.85 -12.89
N ASN A 48 -10.01 -3.10 -13.98
CA ASN A 48 -8.90 -2.95 -14.92
C ASN A 48 -7.90 -1.84 -14.53
N GLU A 49 -8.15 -1.13 -13.44
CA GLU A 49 -7.26 -0.07 -12.95
C GLU A 49 -6.34 -0.62 -11.86
N ILE A 50 -5.15 -0.06 -11.75
CA ILE A 50 -4.22 -0.40 -10.67
C ILE A 50 -4.37 0.64 -9.55
N PHE A 51 -4.53 0.15 -8.32
CA PHE A 51 -4.51 0.99 -7.13
C PHE A 51 -3.24 0.73 -6.32
N THR A 52 -2.39 1.74 -6.22
CA THR A 52 -1.07 1.62 -5.59
C THR A 52 -1.04 2.21 -4.18
N ALA A 53 -0.03 1.83 -3.37
CA ALA A 53 0.18 2.45 -2.06
C ALA A 53 0.50 3.95 -2.18
N ALA A 54 1.13 4.39 -3.26
CA ALA A 54 1.38 5.80 -3.52
C ALA A 54 0.08 6.57 -3.75
N GLU A 55 -0.79 6.04 -4.58
CA GLU A 55 -2.12 6.62 -4.82
C GLU A 55 -2.98 6.63 -3.55
N PHE A 56 -2.96 5.53 -2.78
CA PHE A 56 -3.60 5.48 -1.47
C PHE A 56 -3.11 6.61 -0.55
N CYS A 57 -1.79 6.81 -0.45
CA CYS A 57 -1.22 7.86 0.39
C CYS A 57 -1.64 9.27 -0.09
N ASN A 58 -1.61 9.53 -1.39
CA ASN A 58 -1.99 10.83 -1.96
C ASN A 58 -3.44 11.16 -1.64
N ILE A 59 -4.37 10.23 -1.94
CA ILE A 59 -5.80 10.41 -1.64
C ILE A 59 -6.02 10.53 -0.12
N SER A 60 -5.27 9.77 0.70
CA SER A 60 -5.35 9.87 2.16
C SER A 60 -4.99 11.25 2.67
N HIS A 61 -3.93 11.87 2.15
CA HIS A 61 -3.53 13.23 2.54
C HIS A 61 -4.62 14.25 2.22
N GLU A 62 -5.22 14.18 1.03
CA GLU A 62 -6.33 15.05 0.64
C GLU A 62 -7.54 14.86 1.55
N ILE A 63 -7.91 13.60 1.86
CA ILE A 63 -9.03 13.32 2.75
C ILE A 63 -8.76 13.85 4.17
N ILE A 64 -7.55 13.68 4.70
CA ILE A 64 -7.17 14.18 6.03
C ILE A 64 -7.33 15.70 6.08
N GLU A 65 -6.80 16.42 5.11
CA GLU A 65 -6.90 17.89 5.06
C GLU A 65 -8.35 18.35 4.97
N ASN A 66 -9.13 17.75 4.06
CA ASN A 66 -10.54 18.06 3.91
C ASN A 66 -11.37 17.71 5.17
N SER A 67 -11.03 16.61 5.87
CA SER A 67 -11.70 16.25 7.12
C SER A 67 -11.48 17.32 8.19
N HIS A 68 -10.25 17.78 8.37
CA HIS A 68 -9.93 18.83 9.34
C HIS A 68 -10.64 20.15 9.00
N LEU A 69 -10.67 20.56 7.72
CA LEU A 69 -11.40 21.75 7.27
C LEU A 69 -12.89 21.69 7.61
N ASN A 70 -13.47 20.49 7.62
CA ASN A 70 -14.88 20.25 7.96
C ASN A 70 -15.10 19.85 9.43
N ASN A 71 -14.12 20.05 10.31
CA ASN A 71 -14.18 19.67 11.74
C ASN A 71 -14.53 18.19 11.95
N LYS A 72 -14.07 17.31 11.07
CA LYS A 72 -14.22 15.86 11.19
C LYS A 72 -12.90 15.20 11.59
N LEU A 73 -13.01 14.12 12.34
CA LEU A 73 -11.88 13.26 12.69
C LEU A 73 -11.70 12.18 11.60
N PRO A 74 -10.60 12.14 10.86
CA PRO A 74 -10.35 11.07 9.92
C PRO A 74 -10.06 9.77 10.66
N LEU A 75 -10.86 8.73 10.39
CA LEU A 75 -10.73 7.41 11.00
C LEU A 75 -10.44 6.36 9.92
N PHE A 76 -9.19 5.91 9.89
CA PHE A 76 -8.71 4.85 9.00
C PHE A 76 -9.00 3.48 9.59
N VAL A 77 -9.72 2.63 8.86
CA VAL A 77 -10.14 1.29 9.31
C VAL A 77 -9.84 0.27 8.22
N GLY A 78 -9.16 -0.81 8.56
CA GLY A 78 -8.88 -1.88 7.61
C GLY A 78 -7.75 -2.80 8.01
N GLY A 79 -7.35 -3.69 7.10
CA GLY A 79 -6.34 -4.73 7.31
C GLY A 79 -5.12 -4.65 6.39
N SER A 80 -5.06 -3.72 5.44
CA SER A 80 -3.93 -3.60 4.52
C SER A 80 -2.75 -2.90 5.17
N MET A 81 -1.94 -3.69 5.92
CA MET A 81 -0.83 -3.19 6.73
C MET A 81 0.21 -2.43 5.91
N MET A 82 0.41 -2.78 4.65
CA MET A 82 1.30 -2.04 3.75
C MET A 82 0.83 -0.60 3.54
N TYR A 83 -0.47 -0.38 3.40
CA TYR A 83 -1.04 0.96 3.26
C TYR A 83 -0.86 1.78 4.54
N PHE A 84 -1.15 1.20 5.70
CA PHE A 84 -0.88 1.86 6.98
C PHE A 84 0.60 2.22 7.14
N LYS A 85 1.49 1.27 6.85
CA LYS A 85 2.94 1.50 6.93
C LYS A 85 3.38 2.64 6.01
N SER A 86 2.90 2.66 4.77
CA SER A 86 3.23 3.70 3.80
C SER A 86 2.71 5.07 4.22
N LEU A 87 1.49 5.13 4.74
CA LEU A 87 0.87 6.38 5.20
C LEU A 87 1.57 6.96 6.44
N LEU A 88 1.89 6.10 7.41
CA LEU A 88 2.50 6.53 8.69
C LEU A 88 3.97 6.89 8.54
N ASN A 89 4.72 6.04 7.85
CA ASN A 89 6.16 6.19 7.69
C ASN A 89 6.57 7.06 6.49
N GLY A 90 5.59 7.49 5.69
CA GLY A 90 5.83 8.15 4.41
C GLY A 90 6.36 7.19 3.35
N MET A 91 6.53 7.70 2.16
CA MET A 91 7.04 6.95 1.01
C MET A 91 8.29 7.60 0.45
N HIS A 92 9.16 6.75 -0.09
CA HIS A 92 10.29 7.21 -0.90
C HIS A 92 9.81 7.54 -2.30
N ASP A 93 10.44 8.53 -2.90
CA ASP A 93 10.19 8.95 -4.28
C ASP A 93 10.83 7.93 -5.21
N LEU A 94 10.03 6.98 -5.64
CA LEU A 94 10.43 5.93 -6.57
C LEU A 94 9.81 6.16 -7.94
N PRO A 95 10.50 5.81 -9.05
CA PRO A 95 9.97 5.99 -10.38
C PRO A 95 8.70 5.15 -10.60
N ASP A 96 7.92 5.53 -11.60
CA ASP A 96 6.77 4.77 -12.05
C ASP A 96 7.18 3.37 -12.56
N ARG A 97 6.18 2.53 -12.72
CA ARG A 97 6.34 1.16 -13.17
C ARG A 97 6.66 1.12 -14.67
N ASP A 98 7.71 0.41 -15.05
CA ASP A 98 8.08 0.10 -16.44
C ASP A 98 7.64 -1.34 -16.78
N ASN A 99 6.47 -1.45 -17.40
CA ASN A 99 5.89 -2.77 -17.72
C ASN A 99 6.71 -3.53 -18.79
N ASP A 100 7.34 -2.84 -19.73
CA ASP A 100 8.12 -3.46 -20.79
C ASP A 100 9.37 -4.10 -20.18
N TYR A 101 10.07 -3.36 -19.34
CA TYR A 101 11.24 -3.90 -18.65
C TYR A 101 10.93 -5.04 -17.70
N ARG A 102 9.78 -4.99 -17.03
CA ARG A 102 9.33 -6.10 -16.18
C ARG A 102 9.09 -7.37 -16.97
N SER A 103 8.43 -7.25 -18.12
CA SER A 103 8.21 -8.38 -19.03
C SER A 103 9.51 -8.96 -19.55
N GLU A 104 10.51 -8.12 -19.86
CA GLU A 104 11.85 -8.54 -20.22
C GLU A 104 12.53 -9.34 -19.10
N LEU A 105 12.49 -8.83 -17.86
CA LEU A 105 13.06 -9.51 -16.70
C LEU A 105 12.37 -10.85 -16.40
N GLU A 106 11.04 -10.90 -16.51
CA GLU A 106 10.28 -12.14 -16.33
C GLU A 106 10.67 -13.19 -17.35
N LYS A 107 10.84 -12.80 -18.60
CA LYS A 107 11.33 -13.68 -19.67
C LYS A 107 12.74 -14.19 -19.38
N LEU A 108 13.67 -13.29 -19.02
CA LEU A 108 15.03 -13.66 -18.66
C LEU A 108 15.07 -14.65 -17.49
N ASN A 109 14.20 -14.48 -16.50
CA ASN A 109 14.11 -15.40 -15.36
C ASN A 109 13.61 -16.78 -15.74
N LEU A 110 12.69 -16.87 -16.71
CA LEU A 110 12.21 -18.14 -17.25
C LEU A 110 13.29 -18.87 -18.06
N GLU A 111 14.04 -18.14 -18.87
CA GLU A 111 15.08 -18.70 -19.76
C GLU A 111 16.32 -19.17 -19.00
N ASN A 112 16.72 -18.47 -17.93
CA ASN A 112 17.97 -18.73 -17.20
C ASN A 112 17.76 -19.52 -15.89
N GLY A 113 16.51 -19.85 -15.55
CA GLY A 113 16.16 -20.69 -14.41
C GLY A 113 15.98 -19.93 -13.09
N PRO A 114 15.64 -20.65 -12.02
CA PRO A 114 15.27 -20.07 -10.73
C PRO A 114 16.44 -19.27 -10.11
N ASN A 115 16.10 -18.16 -9.48
CA ASN A 115 17.02 -17.24 -8.81
C ASN A 115 17.96 -16.42 -9.73
N TYR A 116 17.82 -16.51 -11.05
CA TYR A 116 18.68 -15.73 -11.98
C TYR A 116 18.63 -14.23 -11.65
N LEU A 117 17.44 -13.66 -11.54
CA LEU A 117 17.29 -12.24 -11.20
C LEU A 117 17.81 -11.89 -9.81
N TYR A 118 17.72 -12.81 -8.85
CA TYR A 118 18.30 -12.60 -7.53
C TYR A 118 19.83 -12.46 -7.61
N HIS A 119 20.51 -13.25 -8.43
CA HIS A 119 21.96 -13.13 -8.59
C HIS A 119 22.36 -11.82 -9.25
N ILE A 120 21.57 -11.34 -10.23
CA ILE A 120 21.78 -10.01 -10.81
C ILE A 120 21.60 -8.94 -9.73
N LEU A 121 20.49 -8.99 -8.98
CA LEU A 121 20.25 -8.02 -7.91
C LEU A 121 21.37 -8.04 -6.87
N LYS A 122 21.84 -9.23 -6.48
CA LYS A 122 22.91 -9.38 -5.49
C LYS A 122 24.25 -8.76 -5.95
N SER A 123 24.52 -8.74 -7.24
CA SER A 123 25.71 -8.07 -7.79
C SER A 123 25.58 -6.54 -7.81
N ILE A 124 24.35 -6.00 -7.92
CA ILE A 124 24.06 -4.57 -8.04
C ILE A 124 23.80 -3.94 -6.67
N ASP A 125 22.98 -4.60 -5.85
CA ASP A 125 22.54 -4.14 -4.54
C ASP A 125 22.59 -5.31 -3.52
N PRO A 126 23.80 -5.72 -3.08
CA PRO A 126 23.94 -6.83 -2.14
C PRO A 126 23.21 -6.58 -0.82
N VAL A 127 23.18 -5.32 -0.34
CA VAL A 127 22.55 -4.94 0.92
C VAL A 127 21.04 -5.18 0.87
N TYR A 128 20.39 -4.78 -0.22
CA TYR A 128 18.95 -5.01 -0.37
C TYR A 128 18.64 -6.49 -0.61
N ALA A 129 19.47 -7.17 -1.39
CA ALA A 129 19.29 -8.59 -1.71
C ALA A 129 19.37 -9.51 -0.49
N GLU A 130 20.22 -9.21 0.52
CA GLU A 130 20.31 -9.99 1.76
C GLU A 130 18.99 -10.05 2.54
N GLY A 131 18.18 -9.01 2.46
CA GLY A 131 16.85 -8.95 3.12
C GLY A 131 15.74 -9.66 2.37
N LEU A 132 16.01 -10.25 1.19
CA LEU A 132 14.99 -10.86 0.33
C LEU A 132 15.11 -12.38 0.26
N ASN A 133 13.94 -13.04 0.13
CA ASN A 133 13.91 -14.41 -0.33
C ASN A 133 14.29 -14.46 -1.81
N LYS A 134 15.11 -15.44 -2.21
CA LYS A 134 15.57 -15.62 -3.59
C LYS A 134 14.44 -15.78 -4.61
N ASN A 135 13.28 -16.24 -4.16
CA ASN A 135 12.08 -16.43 -4.98
C ASN A 135 11.11 -15.22 -4.96
N ASP A 136 11.46 -14.13 -4.26
CA ASP A 136 10.62 -12.93 -4.21
C ASP A 136 10.79 -12.08 -5.48
N ASN A 137 10.36 -12.65 -6.60
CA ASN A 137 10.52 -12.03 -7.92
C ASN A 137 9.88 -10.63 -7.98
N ILE A 138 8.79 -10.38 -7.28
CA ILE A 138 8.11 -9.08 -7.27
C ILE A 138 9.04 -7.98 -6.74
N ARG A 139 9.68 -8.23 -5.59
CA ARG A 139 10.60 -7.26 -4.98
C ARG A 139 11.93 -7.18 -5.72
N ILE A 140 12.43 -8.31 -6.23
CA ILE A 140 13.66 -8.37 -7.03
C ILE A 140 13.50 -7.56 -8.30
N ILE A 141 12.44 -7.79 -9.08
CA ILE A 141 12.13 -7.05 -10.31
C ILE A 141 11.99 -5.56 -10.01
N ARG A 142 11.30 -5.21 -8.93
CA ARG A 142 11.17 -3.80 -8.53
C ARG A 142 12.51 -3.13 -8.24
N ALA A 143 13.42 -3.82 -7.58
CA ALA A 143 14.75 -3.29 -7.27
C ALA A 143 15.58 -3.07 -8.55
N LEU A 144 15.54 -4.02 -9.46
CA LEU A 144 16.23 -3.92 -10.77
C LEU A 144 15.63 -2.80 -11.63
N GLU A 145 14.31 -2.66 -11.66
CA GLU A 145 13.59 -1.60 -12.36
C GLU A 145 13.99 -0.21 -11.85
N VAL A 146 13.99 -0.02 -10.54
CA VAL A 146 14.39 1.25 -9.93
C VAL A 146 15.84 1.59 -10.27
N PHE A 147 16.74 0.61 -10.21
CA PHE A 147 18.14 0.81 -10.58
C PHE A 147 18.28 1.18 -12.05
N LYS A 148 17.59 0.50 -12.97
CA LYS A 148 17.62 0.81 -14.41
C LYS A 148 17.20 2.25 -14.69
N ILE A 149 16.11 2.70 -14.05
CA ILE A 149 15.50 4.02 -14.32
C ILE A 149 16.32 5.15 -13.66
N THR A 150 16.82 4.93 -12.44
CA THR A 150 17.39 6.00 -11.62
C THR A 150 18.91 5.97 -11.53
N GLY A 151 19.55 4.87 -11.90
CA GLY A 151 20.99 4.63 -11.68
C GLY A 151 21.35 4.46 -10.19
N LYS A 152 20.37 4.40 -9.28
CA LYS A 152 20.57 4.26 -7.83
C LYS A 152 19.96 2.97 -7.32
N THR A 153 20.65 2.31 -6.40
CA THR A 153 20.13 1.10 -5.78
C THR A 153 19.01 1.42 -4.79
N LEU A 154 18.11 0.45 -4.54
CA LEU A 154 17.06 0.63 -3.52
C LEU A 154 17.66 0.85 -2.13
N SER A 155 18.72 0.16 -1.76
CA SER A 155 19.40 0.39 -0.49
C SER A 155 19.84 1.84 -0.33
N GLN A 156 20.42 2.46 -1.38
CA GLN A 156 20.79 3.88 -1.36
C GLN A 156 19.60 4.84 -1.23
N ILE A 157 18.47 4.50 -1.87
CA ILE A 157 17.27 5.36 -1.80
C ILE A 157 16.61 5.24 -0.42
N LEU A 158 16.51 4.02 0.12
CA LEU A 158 15.83 3.73 1.38
C LEU A 158 16.60 4.22 2.62
N THR A 159 17.89 4.51 2.52
CA THR A 159 18.66 5.14 3.62
C THR A 159 18.25 6.60 3.88
N LYS A 160 17.63 7.25 2.90
CA LYS A 160 17.13 8.62 3.09
C LYS A 160 15.83 8.62 3.88
N PRO A 161 15.57 9.65 4.70
CA PRO A 161 14.28 9.76 5.36
C PRO A 161 13.16 9.86 4.31
N SER A 162 12.09 9.14 4.54
CA SER A 162 10.89 9.21 3.70
C SER A 162 10.26 10.60 3.78
N LYS A 163 9.62 11.02 2.70
CA LYS A 163 8.87 12.28 2.64
C LYS A 163 7.49 12.09 3.30
N ASN A 164 6.92 13.20 3.78
CA ASN A 164 5.51 13.28 4.22
C ASN A 164 5.15 12.40 5.43
N LEU A 165 5.96 12.41 6.48
CA LEU A 165 5.60 11.78 7.74
C LEU A 165 4.38 12.47 8.36
N LEU A 166 3.26 11.77 8.46
CA LEU A 166 2.04 12.28 9.09
C LEU A 166 2.25 12.71 10.54
N SER A 167 3.09 11.97 11.28
CA SER A 167 3.40 12.25 12.69
C SER A 167 4.05 13.61 12.94
N LYS A 168 4.62 14.24 11.90
CA LYS A 168 5.14 15.62 12.00
C LYS A 168 4.05 16.68 11.97
N LYS A 169 2.89 16.37 11.40
CA LYS A 169 1.79 17.34 11.19
C LYS A 169 0.60 17.04 12.10
N TYR A 170 0.39 15.80 12.48
CA TYR A 170 -0.81 15.36 13.21
C TYR A 170 -0.45 14.48 14.42
N SER A 171 -1.27 14.56 15.47
CA SER A 171 -1.27 13.57 16.55
C SER A 171 -2.02 12.31 16.08
N ILE A 172 -1.40 11.14 16.17
CA ILE A 172 -1.93 9.90 15.63
C ILE A 172 -2.13 8.90 16.77
N SER A 173 -3.36 8.38 16.90
CA SER A 173 -3.66 7.25 17.79
C SER A 173 -3.85 5.98 16.95
N GLN A 174 -3.23 4.89 17.37
CA GLN A 174 -3.29 3.60 16.68
C GLN A 174 -3.90 2.55 17.61
N PHE A 175 -4.85 1.78 17.09
CA PHE A 175 -5.52 0.71 17.82
C PHE A 175 -5.45 -0.58 16.99
N GLY A 176 -4.99 -1.67 17.60
CA GLY A 176 -5.01 -3.01 17.01
C GLY A 176 -6.08 -3.87 17.65
N ILE A 177 -6.87 -4.55 16.83
CA ILE A 177 -7.82 -5.58 17.28
C ILE A 177 -7.20 -6.93 16.93
N LEU A 178 -6.80 -7.69 17.94
CA LEU A 178 -6.11 -8.98 17.81
C LEU A 178 -6.93 -10.06 18.54
N PRO A 179 -8.05 -10.53 17.97
CA PRO A 179 -8.79 -11.62 18.56
C PRO A 179 -8.03 -12.94 18.45
N ASP A 180 -8.27 -13.87 19.37
CA ASP A 180 -7.71 -15.21 19.30
C ASP A 180 -8.15 -15.89 17.99
N ARG A 181 -7.25 -16.69 17.41
CA ARG A 181 -7.51 -17.40 16.14
C ARG A 181 -8.77 -18.27 16.19
N GLU A 182 -9.03 -18.92 17.31
CA GLU A 182 -10.22 -19.74 17.53
C GLU A 182 -11.53 -18.94 17.47
N VAL A 183 -11.49 -17.66 17.81
CA VAL A 183 -12.64 -16.74 17.75
C VAL A 183 -12.85 -16.23 16.32
N LEU A 184 -11.77 -16.07 15.55
CA LEU A 184 -11.82 -15.61 14.15
C LEU A 184 -12.35 -16.68 13.19
N HIS A 185 -12.18 -17.97 13.50
CA HIS A 185 -12.53 -19.09 12.62
C HIS A 185 -13.87 -19.75 12.98
N LYS A 186 -14.63 -19.19 13.92
CA LYS A 186 -16.03 -19.57 14.23
C LYS A 186 -17.01 -18.71 13.42
#